data_4f27ff7509e76f1cb5af0a5d4a57732e
#
_entry.id   4f27ff7509e76f1cb5af0a5d4a57732e
#
_cell.length_a   1.000
_cell.length_b   1.000
_cell.length_c   1.000
_cell.angle_alpha   90.00
_cell.angle_beta   90.00
_cell.angle_gamma   90.00
#
_symmetry.space_group_name_H-M   'P 1'
#
loop_
_entity.id
_entity.type
_entity.pdbx_description
1 polymer ?
#
loop_
_entity_poly.entity_id
_entity_poly.type
_entity_poly.pdbx_seq_one_letter_code
_entity_poly.pdbx_strand_id
1 'polypeptide(L)'
;MLTKKKIKYTYEETKIKWEDFKIRTYTPDFVLHNGIIVETKGRFTAADRRKHLEIKRQYGDEHDIRFVFSNSRAKLYKGAKSSYGDWCTKNGFLYADKEIPEEWLNE
;
A
#
# COMPACT_ATOMS: atom_id res chain seq x y z
N MET A 1 8.27 -8.41 11.90
CA MET A 1 8.67 -8.70 10.52
C MET A 1 9.87 -7.86 10.08
N LEU A 2 9.72 -6.55 9.94
CA LEU A 2 10.84 -5.71 9.50
C LEU A 2 12.01 -5.68 10.48
N THR A 3 11.72 -5.66 11.78
CA THR A 3 12.76 -5.62 12.80
C THR A 3 13.68 -6.83 12.77
N LYS A 4 13.16 -8.00 12.39
CA LYS A 4 13.97 -9.22 12.30
C LYS A 4 14.98 -9.15 11.15
N LYS A 5 14.71 -8.34 10.15
CA LYS A 5 15.56 -8.19 8.96
C LYS A 5 16.56 -7.06 9.12
N LYS A 6 16.51 -6.33 10.22
CA LYS A 6 17.42 -5.21 10.53
C LYS A 6 17.48 -4.18 9.41
N ILE A 7 16.31 -3.83 8.86
CA ILE A 7 16.22 -2.91 7.74
C ILE A 7 15.88 -1.51 8.24
N LYS A 8 16.54 -0.51 7.67
CA LYS A 8 16.22 0.87 8.01
C LYS A 8 14.89 1.26 7.36
N TYR A 9 13.98 1.80 8.15
CA TYR A 9 12.69 2.26 7.66
C TYR A 9 12.16 3.39 8.54
N THR A 10 11.21 4.15 8.00
CA THR A 10 10.46 5.16 8.74
C THR A 10 9.06 4.62 8.94
N TYR A 11 8.58 4.62 10.20
CA TYR A 11 7.25 4.13 10.56
C TYR A 11 6.37 5.30 10.96
N GLU A 12 5.34 5.58 10.16
CA GLU A 12 4.33 6.62 10.41
C GLU A 12 4.89 8.03 10.67
N GLU A 13 6.14 8.29 10.28
CA GLU A 13 6.72 9.63 10.41
C GLU A 13 6.51 10.48 9.17
N THR A 14 6.41 9.85 8.01
CA THR A 14 6.20 10.54 6.73
C THR A 14 4.72 10.86 6.55
N LYS A 15 4.43 12.07 6.13
CA LYS A 15 3.06 12.51 5.87
C LYS A 15 2.95 13.06 4.47
N ILE A 16 1.96 12.56 3.73
CA ILE A 16 1.73 12.95 2.34
C ILE A 16 0.35 13.58 2.24
N LYS A 17 0.28 14.80 1.72
CA LYS A 17 -1.01 15.49 1.54
C LYS A 17 -1.61 15.08 0.21
N TRP A 18 -2.91 14.85 0.20
CA TRP A 18 -3.66 14.52 -1.01
C TRP A 18 -5.03 15.19 -0.99
N GLU A 19 -5.62 15.36 -2.15
CA GLU A 19 -6.88 16.09 -2.28
C GLU A 19 -8.06 15.13 -2.45
N ASP A 20 -9.13 15.38 -1.66
CA ASP A 20 -10.43 14.72 -1.76
C ASP A 20 -11.44 15.70 -1.21
N PHE A 21 -12.12 16.50 -2.00
CA PHE A 21 -12.95 17.63 -1.58
C PHE A 21 -12.18 18.65 -0.73
N LYS A 22 -11.23 18.21 0.07
CA LYS A 22 -10.32 19.05 0.86
C LYS A 22 -8.98 18.31 0.93
N ILE A 23 -7.93 19.04 1.30
CA ILE A 23 -6.61 18.46 1.45
C ILE A 23 -6.59 17.54 2.66
N ARG A 24 -6.14 16.32 2.46
CA ARG A 24 -6.01 15.31 3.52
C ARG A 24 -4.55 14.93 3.66
N THR A 25 -4.22 14.31 4.79
CA THR A 25 -2.87 13.81 5.05
C THR A 25 -2.89 12.29 4.97
N TYR A 26 -1.95 11.72 4.20
CA TYR A 26 -1.73 10.29 4.12
C TYR A 26 -0.43 9.98 4.85
N THR A 27 -0.49 9.09 5.83
CA THR A 27 0.68 8.65 6.59
C THR A 27 0.92 7.18 6.25
N PRO A 28 1.96 6.86 5.47
CA PRO A 28 2.30 5.47 5.16
C PRO A 28 2.63 4.65 6.40
N ASP A 29 2.31 3.34 6.37
CA ASP A 29 2.70 2.45 7.46
C ASP A 29 4.22 2.34 7.54
N PHE A 30 4.88 2.11 6.40
CA PHE A 30 6.34 1.98 6.33
C PHE A 30 6.86 2.68 5.09
N VAL A 31 8.04 3.29 5.23
CA VAL A 31 8.81 3.78 4.09
C VAL A 31 10.17 3.08 4.17
N LEU A 32 10.46 2.23 3.19
CA LEU A 32 11.70 1.46 3.15
C LEU A 32 12.89 2.37 2.84
N HIS A 33 14.08 1.89 3.15
CA HIS A 33 15.31 2.68 2.94
C HIS A 33 15.51 3.11 1.48
N ASN A 34 14.93 2.37 0.54
CA ASN A 34 14.99 2.68 -0.90
C ASN A 34 13.82 3.54 -1.38
N GLY A 35 12.99 4.04 -0.45
CA GLY A 35 11.88 4.92 -0.78
C GLY A 35 10.55 4.24 -1.10
N ILE A 36 10.54 2.92 -1.18
CA ILE A 36 9.29 2.17 -1.43
C ILE A 36 8.37 2.32 -0.22
N ILE A 37 7.12 2.70 -0.49
CA ILE A 37 6.09 2.82 0.54
C ILE A 37 5.33 1.51 0.64
N VAL A 38 5.21 0.97 1.85
CA VAL A 38 4.48 -0.28 2.09
C VAL A 38 3.30 -0.03 3.01
N GLU A 39 2.13 -0.45 2.55
CA GLU A 39 0.89 -0.42 3.33
C GLU A 39 0.50 -1.84 3.71
N THR A 40 0.29 -2.09 5.00
CA THR A 40 -0.18 -3.39 5.48
C THR A 40 -1.69 -3.33 5.70
N LYS A 41 -2.43 -4.30 5.17
CA LYS A 41 -3.89 -4.32 5.24
C LYS A 41 -4.43 -5.69 5.62
N GLY A 42 -5.20 -5.73 6.71
CA GLY A 42 -6.05 -6.88 7.01
C GLY A 42 -7.34 -6.79 6.22
N ARG A 43 -8.01 -5.61 6.28
CA ARG A 43 -9.19 -5.29 5.47
C ARG A 43 -8.83 -4.17 4.52
N PHE A 44 -9.24 -4.33 3.28
CA PHE A 44 -9.01 -3.34 2.24
C PHE A 44 -10.36 -2.79 1.79
N THR A 45 -10.82 -1.77 2.50
CA THR A 45 -12.16 -1.23 2.31
C THR A 45 -12.29 -0.42 1.04
N ALA A 46 -13.54 -0.12 0.63
CA ALA A 46 -13.78 0.74 -0.52
C ALA A 46 -13.16 2.12 -0.31
N ALA A 47 -13.21 2.64 0.93
CA ALA A 47 -12.61 3.93 1.25
C ALA A 47 -11.08 3.88 1.07
N ASP A 48 -10.44 2.79 1.52
CA ASP A 48 -9.00 2.59 1.31
C ASP A 48 -8.66 2.57 -0.17
N ARG A 49 -9.42 1.82 -0.96
CA ARG A 49 -9.18 1.70 -2.40
C ARG A 49 -9.31 3.05 -3.09
N ARG A 50 -10.36 3.81 -2.77
CA ARG A 50 -10.56 5.14 -3.34
C ARG A 50 -9.41 6.08 -2.98
N LYS A 51 -8.99 6.06 -1.71
CA LYS A 51 -7.88 6.87 -1.24
C LYS A 51 -6.61 6.60 -2.04
N HIS A 52 -6.25 5.35 -2.20
CA HIS A 52 -5.02 5.00 -2.90
C HIS A 52 -5.08 5.26 -4.40
N LEU A 53 -6.26 5.15 -5.01
CA LEU A 53 -6.42 5.56 -6.41
C LEU A 53 -6.17 7.06 -6.57
N GLU A 54 -6.70 7.87 -5.65
CA GLU A 54 -6.51 9.32 -5.70
C GLU A 54 -5.06 9.71 -5.43
N ILE A 55 -4.40 9.07 -4.48
CA ILE A 55 -2.99 9.32 -4.20
C ILE A 55 -2.16 8.94 -5.42
N LYS A 56 -2.44 7.80 -6.04
CA LYS A 56 -1.74 7.38 -7.25
C LYS A 56 -1.95 8.36 -8.39
N ARG A 57 -3.17 8.88 -8.55
CA ARG A 57 -3.46 9.88 -9.58
C ARG A 57 -2.66 11.16 -9.33
N GLN A 58 -2.53 11.57 -8.08
CA GLN A 58 -1.87 12.84 -7.73
C GLN A 58 -0.35 12.72 -7.64
N TYR A 59 0.17 11.57 -7.23
CA TYR A 59 1.59 11.38 -6.92
C TYR A 59 2.20 10.11 -7.52
N GLY A 60 1.52 9.47 -8.47
CA GLY A 60 1.93 8.14 -8.97
C GLY A 60 3.37 8.05 -9.45
N ASP A 61 3.90 9.13 -10.01
CA ASP A 61 5.27 9.15 -10.52
C ASP A 61 6.29 9.49 -9.43
N GLU A 62 5.83 9.93 -8.24
CA GLU A 62 6.70 10.34 -7.15
C GLU A 62 6.82 9.31 -6.04
N HIS A 63 5.79 8.46 -5.88
CA HIS A 63 5.73 7.50 -4.79
C HIS A 63 5.40 6.11 -5.31
N ASP A 64 6.22 5.14 -4.91
CA ASP A 64 6.00 3.73 -5.22
C ASP A 64 5.31 3.09 -4.02
N ILE A 65 3.99 2.96 -4.11
CA ILE A 65 3.16 2.42 -3.03
C ILE A 65 2.83 0.97 -3.33
N ARG A 66 3.13 0.08 -2.39
CA ARG A 66 2.87 -1.36 -2.50
C ARG A 66 2.11 -1.84 -1.27
N PHE A 67 1.38 -2.93 -1.42
CA PHE A 67 0.54 -3.47 -0.35
C PHE A 67 1.04 -4.82 0.14
N VAL A 68 0.92 -5.05 1.44
CA VAL A 68 1.10 -6.37 2.03
C VAL A 68 -0.22 -6.70 2.73
N PHE A 69 -0.89 -7.73 2.23
CA PHE A 69 -2.19 -8.16 2.77
C PHE A 69 -2.03 -9.36 3.70
N SER A 70 -2.94 -9.47 4.66
CA SER A 70 -3.07 -10.72 5.41
C SER A 70 -3.53 -11.84 4.48
N ASN A 71 -4.40 -11.51 3.52
CA ASN A 71 -4.90 -12.46 2.52
C ASN A 71 -5.33 -11.71 1.25
N SER A 72 -4.48 -11.70 0.24
CA SER A 72 -4.76 -11.03 -1.03
C SER A 72 -5.89 -11.69 -1.82
N ARG A 73 -6.25 -12.93 -1.46
CA ARG A 73 -7.36 -13.66 -2.11
C ARG A 73 -8.71 -13.24 -1.58
N ALA A 74 -8.76 -12.49 -0.49
CA ALA A 74 -10.03 -12.00 0.05
C ALA A 74 -10.74 -11.16 -0.99
N LYS A 75 -12.06 -11.32 -1.08
CA LYS A 75 -12.86 -10.59 -2.06
C LYS A 75 -13.06 -9.16 -1.64
N LEU A 76 -13.22 -8.27 -2.62
CA LEU A 76 -13.39 -6.84 -2.37
C LEU A 76 -14.64 -6.56 -1.53
N TYR A 77 -15.69 -7.34 -1.74
CA TYR A 77 -16.94 -7.26 -0.98
C TYR A 77 -17.68 -8.59 -1.14
N LYS A 78 -18.71 -8.80 -0.34
CA LYS A 78 -19.49 -10.04 -0.39
C LYS A 78 -20.11 -10.21 -1.79
N GLY A 79 -19.83 -11.34 -2.42
CA GLY A 79 -20.32 -11.62 -3.78
C GLY A 79 -19.45 -11.07 -4.90
N ALA A 80 -18.37 -10.35 -4.58
CA ALA A 80 -17.48 -9.83 -5.61
C ALA A 80 -16.73 -10.97 -6.30
N LYS A 81 -16.43 -10.78 -7.59
CA LYS A 81 -15.59 -11.71 -8.35
C LYS A 81 -14.12 -11.40 -8.15
N SER A 82 -13.79 -10.14 -7.91
CA SER A 82 -12.39 -9.70 -7.76
C SER A 82 -11.93 -9.72 -6.32
N SER A 83 -10.66 -10.11 -6.14
CA SER A 83 -9.99 -10.09 -4.84
C SER A 83 -9.19 -8.81 -4.64
N TYR A 84 -8.60 -8.65 -3.46
CA TYR A 84 -7.67 -7.56 -3.17
C TYR A 84 -6.49 -7.57 -4.15
N GLY A 85 -5.91 -8.74 -4.39
CA GLY A 85 -4.82 -8.88 -5.34
C GLY A 85 -5.23 -8.53 -6.77
N ASP A 86 -6.43 -8.95 -7.19
CA ASP A 86 -6.94 -8.62 -8.51
C ASP A 86 -7.07 -7.10 -8.68
N TRP A 87 -7.55 -6.42 -7.65
CA TRP A 87 -7.68 -4.97 -7.67
C TRP A 87 -6.31 -4.29 -7.82
N CYS A 88 -5.30 -4.78 -7.09
CA CYS A 88 -3.95 -4.24 -7.18
C CYS A 88 -3.38 -4.42 -8.59
N THR A 89 -3.52 -5.62 -9.15
CA THR A 89 -3.04 -5.91 -10.49
C THR A 89 -3.72 -5.00 -11.54
N LYS A 90 -5.03 -4.85 -11.41
CA LYS A 90 -5.79 -4.00 -12.33
C LYS A 90 -5.37 -2.54 -12.25
N ASN A 91 -5.03 -2.05 -11.07
CA ASN A 91 -4.72 -0.64 -10.83
C ASN A 91 -3.22 -0.35 -10.76
N GLY A 92 -2.37 -1.31 -11.08
CA GLY A 92 -0.95 -1.09 -11.17
C GLY A 92 -0.20 -1.00 -9.86
N PHE A 93 -0.71 -1.65 -8.81
CA PHE A 93 -0.02 -1.74 -7.52
C PHE A 93 0.60 -3.11 -7.36
N LEU A 94 1.85 -3.17 -6.92
CA LEU A 94 2.45 -4.42 -6.50
C LEU A 94 1.95 -4.78 -5.11
N TYR A 95 1.88 -6.08 -4.83
CA TYR A 95 1.42 -6.55 -3.53
C TYR A 95 2.07 -7.88 -3.17
N ALA A 96 1.98 -8.21 -1.89
CA ALA A 96 2.44 -9.49 -1.36
C ALA A 96 1.53 -9.91 -0.22
N ASP A 97 1.67 -11.14 0.24
CA ASP A 97 0.92 -11.67 1.37
C ASP A 97 1.83 -11.83 2.57
N LYS A 98 1.34 -11.43 3.73
CA LYS A 98 1.89 -11.66 5.07
C LYS A 98 3.20 -10.96 5.37
N GLU A 99 4.14 -10.93 4.44
CA GLU A 99 5.47 -10.34 4.68
C GLU A 99 5.91 -9.48 3.51
N ILE A 100 6.76 -8.50 3.80
CA ILE A 100 7.40 -7.71 2.76
C ILE A 100 8.41 -8.62 2.06
N PRO A 101 8.30 -8.81 0.73
CA PRO A 101 9.26 -9.63 0.00
C PRO A 101 10.67 -9.06 0.11
N GLU A 102 11.64 -9.93 0.28
CA GLU A 102 13.03 -9.52 0.37
C GLU A 102 13.48 -8.77 -0.89
N GLU A 103 12.93 -9.13 -2.05
CA GLU A 103 13.23 -8.45 -3.32
C GLU A 103 12.92 -6.96 -3.25
N TRP A 104 11.87 -6.56 -2.54
CA TRP A 104 11.53 -5.13 -2.40
C TRP A 104 12.57 -4.37 -1.60
N LEU A 105 13.25 -5.07 -0.70
CA LEU A 105 14.27 -4.47 0.15
C LEU A 105 15.58 -4.28 -0.60
N ASN A 106 15.76 -5.00 -1.69
CA ASN A 106 16.98 -4.99 -2.50
C ASN A 106 16.85 -4.17 -3.79
N GLU A 107 15.71 -3.55 -4.02
CA GLU A 107 15.54 -2.71 -5.19
C GLU A 107 16.28 -1.39 -5.11
#